data_d6348bf32d3643ab2183bc9d91afaba7
#
_entry.id   d6348bf32d3643ab2183bc9d91afaba7
#
_cell.length_a   1.000
_cell.length_b   1.000
_cell.length_c   1.000
_cell.angle_alpha   90.00
_cell.angle_beta   90.00
_cell.angle_gamma   90.00
#
_symmetry.space_group_name_H-M   'P 1'
#
loop_
_entity.id
_entity.type
_entity.pdbx_description
1 polymer ?
#
loop_
_entity_poly.entity_id
_entity_poly.type
_entity_poly.pdbx_seq_one_letter_code
_entity_poly.pdbx_strand_id
1 'polypeptide(L)'
;SAITPSASGGQPASAFFMIKDGMPATTVMAALLVNLIMYTLAVISIGVFAILAFPKIFLNFSVVCKIFIVSGIIVLSVLAIIFYLLLRKQEILKKLAVWLEAFLRKIHCVHAADRVQNKMEAALKDYANCVELIFHKKRVLWKAFLLNLLQRMSQIMVTLFTFFAIHGDLSKIWELFATQIYVVLGSNCVPIPGAIGVADYLMLSGYKELMSKSDAYHLEILSRGLSFYLSLIHISEPT
;
A
#
# COMPACT_ATOMS: atom_id res chain seq x y z
N SER A 1 4.37 10.20 3.21
CA SER A 1 3.46 9.22 2.56
C SER A 1 2.07 9.78 2.25
N ALA A 2 1.66 10.86 2.96
CA ALA A 2 0.34 11.47 2.76
C ALA A 2 0.16 12.17 1.39
N ILE A 3 1.23 12.71 0.82
CA ILE A 3 1.19 13.52 -0.42
C ILE A 3 1.30 12.65 -1.70
N THR A 4 1.60 11.37 -1.58
CA THR A 4 1.93 10.54 -2.74
C THR A 4 0.93 9.40 -2.94
N PRO A 5 0.71 8.97 -4.21
CA PRO A 5 -0.22 7.89 -4.54
C PRO A 5 0.05 6.61 -3.76
N SER A 6 -0.99 5.99 -3.24
CA SER A 6 -0.98 4.65 -2.61
C SER A 6 0.07 4.44 -1.51
N ALA A 7 0.36 5.47 -0.69
CA ALA A 7 1.43 5.45 0.32
C ALA A 7 2.85 5.20 -0.25
N SER A 8 3.03 5.22 -1.57
CA SER A 8 4.30 4.93 -2.24
C SER A 8 5.37 6.01 -2.04
N GLY A 9 4.98 7.24 -1.68
CA GLY A 9 5.95 8.33 -1.51
C GLY A 9 6.76 8.27 -0.23
N GLY A 10 6.30 7.54 0.77
CA GLY A 10 7.12 7.22 1.94
C GLY A 10 8.32 6.34 1.58
N GLN A 11 8.22 5.53 0.54
CA GLN A 11 9.29 4.62 0.14
C GLN A 11 10.49 5.32 -0.50
N PRO A 12 10.34 6.24 -1.49
CA PRO A 12 11.47 7.03 -1.99
C PRO A 12 12.13 7.89 -0.91
N ALA A 13 11.34 8.50 -0.02
CA ALA A 13 11.88 9.25 1.10
C ALA A 13 12.67 8.35 2.06
N SER A 14 12.12 7.20 2.46
CA SER A 14 12.83 6.21 3.27
C SER A 14 14.10 5.73 2.58
N ALA A 15 14.06 5.47 1.26
CA ALA A 15 15.23 5.11 0.47
C ALA A 15 16.31 6.19 0.54
N PHE A 16 15.93 7.44 0.37
CA PHE A 16 16.87 8.57 0.43
C PHE A 16 17.57 8.64 1.79
N PHE A 17 16.83 8.58 2.89
CA PHE A 17 17.41 8.63 4.23
C PHE A 17 18.29 7.41 4.51
N MET A 18 17.86 6.20 4.18
CA MET A 18 18.65 4.98 4.38
C MET A 18 19.96 5.01 3.59
N ILE A 19 19.95 5.53 2.35
CA ILE A 19 21.16 5.70 1.53
C ILE A 19 22.05 6.78 2.14
N LYS A 20 21.49 7.88 2.63
CA LYS A 20 22.22 8.96 3.31
C LYS A 20 22.91 8.46 4.59
N ASP A 21 22.28 7.53 5.30
CA ASP A 21 22.83 6.87 6.49
C ASP A 21 23.88 5.79 6.15
N GLY A 22 24.31 5.70 4.87
CA GLY A 22 25.40 4.83 4.43
C GLY A 22 24.99 3.42 3.97
N MET A 23 23.70 3.13 3.87
CA MET A 23 23.26 1.82 3.35
C MET A 23 23.44 1.74 1.83
N PRO A 24 23.95 0.60 1.29
CA PRO A 24 24.03 0.38 -0.16
C PRO A 24 22.66 0.50 -0.82
N ALA A 25 22.57 1.22 -1.93
CA ALA A 25 21.31 1.43 -2.65
C ALA A 25 20.62 0.11 -3.06
N THR A 26 21.40 -0.91 -3.41
CA THR A 26 20.91 -2.26 -3.75
C THR A 26 20.20 -2.95 -2.57
N THR A 27 20.78 -2.83 -1.36
CA THR A 27 20.18 -3.35 -0.12
C THR A 27 18.88 -2.62 0.21
N VAL A 28 18.88 -1.29 0.08
CA VAL A 28 17.70 -0.47 0.32
C VAL A 28 16.57 -0.84 -0.65
N MET A 29 16.87 -0.98 -1.95
CA MET A 29 15.86 -1.39 -2.93
C MET A 29 15.30 -2.78 -2.64
N ALA A 30 16.14 -3.76 -2.30
CA ALA A 30 15.70 -5.10 -1.93
C ALA A 30 14.77 -5.07 -0.70
N ALA A 31 15.16 -4.32 0.34
CA ALA A 31 14.35 -4.19 1.56
C ALA A 31 12.99 -3.52 1.30
N LEU A 32 12.95 -2.48 0.48
CA LEU A 32 11.70 -1.80 0.11
C LEU A 32 10.78 -2.68 -0.71
N LEU A 33 11.30 -3.44 -1.66
CA LEU A 33 10.50 -4.40 -2.45
C LEU A 33 9.92 -5.50 -1.56
N VAL A 34 10.72 -6.04 -0.64
CA VAL A 34 10.23 -7.03 0.33
C VAL A 34 9.13 -6.43 1.21
N ASN A 35 9.32 -5.21 1.72
CA ASN A 35 8.29 -4.54 2.52
C ASN A 35 7.00 -4.33 1.71
N LEU A 36 7.12 -3.98 0.44
CA LEU A 36 5.97 -3.76 -0.46
C LEU A 36 5.18 -5.07 -0.69
N ILE A 37 5.88 -6.20 -0.84
CA ILE A 37 5.25 -7.53 -0.92
C ILE A 37 4.54 -7.87 0.40
N MET A 38 5.20 -7.69 1.54
CA MET A 38 4.61 -8.00 2.84
C MET A 38 3.38 -7.15 3.12
N TYR A 39 3.42 -5.87 2.74
CA TYR A 39 2.27 -4.97 2.76
C TYR A 39 1.11 -5.49 1.90
N THR A 40 1.39 -5.84 0.64
CA THR A 40 0.35 -6.32 -0.29
C THR A 40 -0.26 -7.63 0.19
N LEU A 41 0.57 -8.56 0.70
CA LEU A 41 0.10 -9.81 1.29
C LEU A 41 -0.75 -9.57 2.55
N ALA A 42 -0.38 -8.61 3.41
CA ALA A 42 -1.16 -8.27 4.58
C ALA A 42 -2.55 -7.73 4.20
N VAL A 43 -2.64 -6.83 3.22
CA VAL A 43 -3.93 -6.29 2.73
C VAL A 43 -4.78 -7.39 2.10
N ILE A 44 -4.19 -8.26 1.26
CA ILE A 44 -4.91 -9.39 0.66
C ILE A 44 -5.41 -10.36 1.75
N SER A 45 -4.59 -10.65 2.77
CA SER A 45 -4.98 -11.56 3.86
C SER A 45 -6.19 -11.05 4.63
N ILE A 46 -6.21 -9.74 4.95
CA ILE A 46 -7.37 -9.10 5.60
C ILE A 46 -8.59 -9.15 4.68
N GLY A 47 -8.39 -8.93 3.39
CA GLY A 47 -9.44 -8.99 2.38
C GLY A 47 -10.07 -10.39 2.25
N VAL A 48 -9.23 -11.42 2.19
CA VAL A 48 -9.69 -12.82 2.18
C VAL A 48 -10.48 -13.14 3.45
N PHE A 49 -9.99 -12.71 4.61
CA PHE A 49 -10.72 -12.85 5.87
C PHE A 49 -12.10 -12.18 5.79
N ALA A 50 -12.21 -10.95 5.29
CA ALA A 50 -13.50 -10.26 5.19
C ALA A 50 -14.46 -10.96 4.23
N ILE A 51 -13.98 -11.47 3.09
CA ILE A 51 -14.81 -12.22 2.13
C ILE A 51 -15.36 -13.51 2.75
N LEU A 52 -14.56 -14.22 3.52
CA LEU A 52 -14.95 -15.47 4.16
C LEU A 52 -15.86 -15.26 5.37
N ALA A 53 -15.56 -14.26 6.22
CA ALA A 53 -16.30 -14.03 7.46
C ALA A 53 -17.57 -13.18 7.26
N PHE A 54 -17.56 -12.24 6.30
CA PHE A 54 -18.63 -11.27 6.12
C PHE A 54 -19.09 -11.11 4.64
N PRO A 55 -19.43 -12.20 3.94
CA PRO A 55 -19.79 -12.14 2.52
C PRO A 55 -21.05 -11.31 2.26
N LYS A 56 -22.00 -11.28 3.20
CA LYS A 56 -23.24 -10.49 3.09
C LYS A 56 -22.98 -9.00 2.95
N ILE A 57 -21.96 -8.48 3.65
CA ILE A 57 -21.60 -7.05 3.59
C ILE A 57 -21.11 -6.67 2.19
N PHE A 58 -20.30 -7.53 1.56
CA PHE A 58 -19.90 -7.34 0.16
C PHE A 58 -21.13 -7.27 -0.78
N LEU A 59 -22.13 -8.12 -0.56
CA LEU A 59 -23.34 -8.14 -1.40
C LEU A 59 -24.20 -6.89 -1.26
N ASN A 60 -24.15 -6.20 -0.11
CA ASN A 60 -24.90 -4.97 0.14
C ASN A 60 -24.29 -3.75 -0.53
N PHE A 61 -23.02 -3.77 -0.93
CA PHE A 61 -22.43 -2.69 -1.67
C PHE A 61 -23.08 -2.47 -3.04
N SER A 62 -23.09 -1.21 -3.49
CA SER A 62 -23.54 -0.88 -4.85
C SER A 62 -22.67 -1.59 -5.92
N VAL A 63 -23.21 -1.76 -7.12
CA VAL A 63 -22.46 -2.41 -8.21
C VAL A 63 -21.14 -1.70 -8.49
N VAL A 64 -21.13 -0.37 -8.46
CA VAL A 64 -19.91 0.43 -8.67
C VAL A 64 -18.88 0.14 -7.58
N CYS A 65 -19.29 0.09 -6.31
CA CYS A 65 -18.38 -0.26 -5.20
C CYS A 65 -17.82 -1.68 -5.34
N LYS A 66 -18.64 -2.64 -5.74
CA LYS A 66 -18.18 -4.03 -6.01
C LYS A 66 -17.11 -4.07 -7.09
N ILE A 67 -17.28 -3.29 -8.16
CA ILE A 67 -16.27 -3.17 -9.22
C ILE A 67 -14.95 -2.60 -8.64
N PHE A 68 -14.99 -1.55 -7.82
CA PHE A 68 -13.79 -1.00 -7.18
C PHE A 68 -13.13 -2.02 -6.24
N ILE A 69 -13.90 -2.74 -5.44
CA ILE A 69 -13.37 -3.75 -4.52
C ILE A 69 -12.69 -4.89 -5.28
N VAL A 70 -13.35 -5.43 -6.30
CA VAL A 70 -12.80 -6.53 -7.12
C VAL A 70 -11.56 -6.06 -7.90
N SER A 71 -11.62 -4.87 -8.52
CA SER A 71 -10.47 -4.31 -9.23
C SER A 71 -9.29 -4.04 -8.28
N GLY A 72 -9.55 -3.60 -7.05
CA GLY A 72 -8.53 -3.43 -6.02
C GLY A 72 -7.84 -4.75 -5.66
N ILE A 73 -8.58 -5.83 -5.49
CA ILE A 73 -8.02 -7.17 -5.24
C ILE A 73 -7.17 -7.63 -6.42
N ILE A 74 -7.64 -7.43 -7.65
CA ILE A 74 -6.90 -7.80 -8.87
C ILE A 74 -5.60 -7.00 -8.95
N VAL A 75 -5.65 -5.69 -8.78
CA VAL A 75 -4.47 -4.81 -8.81
C VAL A 75 -3.45 -5.23 -7.75
N LEU A 76 -3.89 -5.45 -6.52
CA LEU A 76 -3.00 -5.91 -5.44
C LEU A 76 -2.38 -7.27 -5.74
N SER A 77 -3.15 -8.21 -6.30
CA SER A 77 -2.65 -9.55 -6.67
C SER A 77 -1.61 -9.47 -7.78
N VAL A 78 -1.88 -8.68 -8.81
CA VAL A 78 -0.95 -8.45 -9.92
C VAL A 78 0.33 -7.78 -9.42
N LEU A 79 0.23 -6.76 -8.57
CA LEU A 79 1.39 -6.11 -7.95
C LEU A 79 2.21 -7.08 -7.10
N ALA A 80 1.56 -7.93 -6.30
CA ALA A 80 2.25 -8.95 -5.50
C ALA A 80 3.05 -9.91 -6.40
N ILE A 81 2.46 -10.35 -7.51
CA ILE A 81 3.13 -11.23 -8.48
C ILE A 81 4.30 -10.51 -9.14
N ILE A 82 4.11 -9.28 -9.60
CA ILE A 82 5.17 -8.47 -10.24
C ILE A 82 6.35 -8.29 -9.27
N PHE A 83 6.10 -7.88 -8.04
CA PHE A 83 7.15 -7.66 -7.05
C PHE A 83 7.85 -8.98 -6.69
N TYR A 84 7.11 -10.07 -6.56
CA TYR A 84 7.69 -11.40 -6.34
C TYR A 84 8.61 -11.82 -7.50
N LEU A 85 8.18 -11.59 -8.74
CA LEU A 85 8.98 -11.88 -9.92
C LEU A 85 10.23 -11.01 -9.99
N LEU A 86 10.14 -9.72 -9.66
CA LEU A 86 11.29 -8.81 -9.59
C LEU A 86 12.32 -9.27 -8.54
N LEU A 87 11.86 -9.82 -7.40
CA LEU A 87 12.76 -10.37 -6.40
C LEU A 87 13.41 -11.69 -6.84
N ARG A 88 12.68 -12.56 -7.54
CA ARG A 88 13.17 -13.91 -7.88
C ARG A 88 13.91 -13.99 -9.20
N LYS A 89 13.51 -13.19 -10.21
CA LYS A 89 14.05 -13.28 -11.57
C LYS A 89 14.96 -12.10 -11.89
N GLN A 90 16.26 -12.26 -11.66
CA GLN A 90 17.29 -11.27 -12.02
C GLN A 90 17.27 -10.88 -13.50
N GLU A 91 16.87 -11.82 -14.39
CA GLU A 91 16.76 -11.55 -15.83
C GLU A 91 15.73 -10.45 -16.16
N ILE A 92 14.66 -10.33 -15.36
CA ILE A 92 13.68 -9.26 -15.52
C ILE A 92 14.34 -7.91 -15.20
N LEU A 93 15.13 -7.85 -14.12
CA LEU A 93 15.87 -6.64 -13.75
C LEU A 93 16.93 -6.30 -14.80
N LYS A 94 17.63 -7.30 -15.36
CA LYS A 94 18.56 -7.08 -16.48
C LYS A 94 17.86 -6.51 -17.70
N LYS A 95 16.73 -7.09 -18.11
CA LYS A 95 15.93 -6.59 -19.24
C LYS A 95 15.42 -5.16 -19.00
N LEU A 96 14.98 -4.88 -17.76
CA LEU A 96 14.51 -3.53 -17.37
C LEU A 96 15.66 -2.51 -17.42
N ALA A 97 16.85 -2.90 -16.94
CA ALA A 97 18.04 -2.05 -16.98
C ALA A 97 18.52 -1.76 -18.43
N VAL A 98 18.54 -2.78 -19.29
CA VAL A 98 18.85 -2.61 -20.73
C VAL A 98 17.81 -1.75 -21.43
N TRP A 99 16.53 -1.92 -21.11
CA TRP A 99 15.47 -1.07 -21.63
C TRP A 99 15.63 0.39 -21.18
N LEU A 100 15.95 0.60 -19.89
CA LEU A 100 16.20 1.94 -19.33
C LEU A 100 17.42 2.60 -19.97
N GLU A 101 18.51 1.84 -20.20
CA GLU A 101 19.68 2.31 -20.93
C GLU A 101 19.32 2.76 -22.35
N ALA A 102 18.59 1.93 -23.09
CA ALA A 102 18.13 2.26 -24.43
C ALA A 102 17.25 3.50 -24.45
N PHE A 103 16.37 3.65 -23.45
CA PHE A 103 15.52 4.83 -23.31
C PHE A 103 16.34 6.10 -23.00
N LEU A 104 17.32 6.02 -22.08
CA LEU A 104 18.22 7.14 -21.76
C LEU A 104 19.06 7.57 -22.97
N ARG A 105 19.55 6.62 -23.77
CA ARG A 105 20.26 6.90 -25.02
C ARG A 105 19.34 7.60 -26.02
N LYS A 106 18.07 7.21 -26.11
CA LYS A 106 17.07 7.84 -27.00
C LYS A 106 16.76 9.28 -26.61
N ILE A 107 16.84 9.63 -25.32
CA ILE A 107 16.64 11.01 -24.79
C ILE A 107 17.95 11.82 -24.80
N HIS A 108 19.01 11.35 -25.47
CA HIS A 108 20.33 12.00 -25.52
C HIS A 108 21.06 12.13 -24.17
N CYS A 109 20.67 11.36 -23.14
CA CYS A 109 21.36 11.29 -21.84
C CYS A 109 22.48 10.23 -21.84
N VAL A 110 23.46 10.33 -22.75
CA VAL A 110 24.50 9.30 -22.97
C VAL A 110 25.34 9.06 -21.70
N HIS A 111 25.75 10.10 -20.99
CA HIS A 111 26.53 9.96 -19.74
C HIS A 111 25.79 9.18 -18.65
N ALA A 112 24.46 9.27 -18.58
CA ALA A 112 23.65 8.51 -17.65
C ALA A 112 23.53 7.04 -18.09
N ALA A 113 23.38 6.78 -19.39
CA ALA A 113 23.31 5.44 -19.97
C ALA A 113 24.61 4.65 -19.72
N ASP A 114 25.79 5.24 -20.00
CA ASP A 114 27.07 4.60 -19.79
C ASP A 114 27.35 4.33 -18.30
N ARG A 115 26.91 5.22 -17.40
CA ARG A 115 27.00 5.00 -15.95
C ARG A 115 26.12 3.85 -15.48
N VAL A 116 24.92 3.69 -16.05
CA VAL A 116 24.03 2.55 -15.77
C VAL A 116 24.67 1.26 -16.25
N GLN A 117 25.18 1.21 -17.47
CA GLN A 117 25.82 0.02 -18.04
C GLN A 117 27.01 -0.45 -17.22
N ASN A 118 27.95 0.45 -16.87
CA ASN A 118 29.19 0.10 -16.17
C ASN A 118 28.98 -0.38 -14.72
N LYS A 119 27.85 -0.02 -14.09
CA LYS A 119 27.54 -0.42 -12.71
C LYS A 119 26.48 -1.54 -12.61
N MET A 120 25.87 -1.90 -13.72
CA MET A 120 24.70 -2.79 -13.73
C MET A 120 25.01 -4.20 -13.22
N GLU A 121 26.09 -4.81 -13.69
CA GLU A 121 26.41 -6.20 -13.33
C GLU A 121 26.75 -6.34 -11.83
N ALA A 122 27.57 -5.44 -11.31
CA ALA A 122 27.88 -5.43 -9.89
C ALA A 122 26.63 -5.18 -9.04
N ALA A 123 25.82 -4.17 -9.42
CA ALA A 123 24.60 -3.85 -8.70
C ALA A 123 23.57 -5.00 -8.72
N LEU A 124 23.44 -5.72 -9.83
CA LEU A 124 22.54 -6.88 -9.93
C LEU A 124 23.01 -8.06 -9.07
N LYS A 125 24.33 -8.28 -9.01
CA LYS A 125 24.92 -9.32 -8.15
C LYS A 125 24.69 -8.99 -6.66
N ASP A 126 24.96 -7.74 -6.28
CA ASP A 126 24.76 -7.30 -4.90
C ASP A 126 23.27 -7.36 -4.50
N TYR A 127 22.38 -6.93 -5.40
CA TYR A 127 20.93 -7.06 -5.21
C TYR A 127 20.51 -8.51 -4.98
N ALA A 128 21.01 -9.43 -5.83
CA ALA A 128 20.70 -10.85 -5.71
C ALA A 128 21.15 -11.45 -4.38
N ASN A 129 22.37 -11.15 -3.96
CA ASN A 129 22.89 -11.57 -2.67
C ASN A 129 22.04 -11.02 -1.50
N CYS A 130 21.63 -9.76 -1.57
CA CYS A 130 20.76 -9.16 -0.56
C CYS A 130 19.38 -9.85 -0.50
N VAL A 131 18.78 -10.12 -1.65
CA VAL A 131 17.48 -10.82 -1.74
C VAL A 131 17.59 -12.21 -1.14
N GLU A 132 18.64 -12.97 -1.50
CA GLU A 132 18.87 -14.31 -0.98
C GLU A 132 19.04 -14.31 0.55
N LEU A 133 19.84 -13.41 1.08
CA LEU A 133 20.02 -13.23 2.53
C LEU A 133 18.71 -12.92 3.26
N ILE A 134 17.86 -12.07 2.67
CA ILE A 134 16.56 -11.72 3.26
C ILE A 134 15.62 -12.94 3.26
N PHE A 135 15.55 -13.69 2.16
CA PHE A 135 14.69 -14.88 2.07
C PHE A 135 15.12 -16.01 3.01
N HIS A 136 16.39 -16.14 3.31
CA HIS A 136 16.88 -17.10 4.33
C HIS A 136 16.45 -16.72 5.74
N LYS A 137 16.18 -15.43 6.01
CA LYS A 137 15.75 -14.93 7.33
C LYS A 137 14.21 -14.93 7.46
N LYS A 138 13.58 -16.11 7.43
CA LYS A 138 12.11 -16.29 7.54
C LYS A 138 11.49 -15.52 8.71
N ARG A 139 12.18 -15.42 9.85
CA ARG A 139 11.71 -14.65 11.02
C ARG A 139 11.56 -13.14 10.72
N VAL A 140 12.45 -12.58 9.90
CA VAL A 140 12.39 -11.17 9.51
C VAL A 140 11.21 -10.92 8.57
N LEU A 141 11.00 -11.81 7.60
CA LEU A 141 9.84 -11.74 6.70
C LEU A 141 8.53 -11.82 7.45
N TRP A 142 8.43 -12.77 8.41
CA TRP A 142 7.24 -12.91 9.24
C TRP A 142 6.98 -11.68 10.12
N LYS A 143 8.03 -11.11 10.73
CA LYS A 143 7.92 -9.86 11.49
C LYS A 143 7.47 -8.70 10.60
N ALA A 144 8.05 -8.56 9.41
CA ALA A 144 7.64 -7.53 8.44
C ALA A 144 6.16 -7.69 8.03
N PHE A 145 5.70 -8.91 7.78
CA PHE A 145 4.30 -9.19 7.50
C PHE A 145 3.38 -8.79 8.66
N LEU A 146 3.70 -9.23 9.89
CA LEU A 146 2.92 -8.90 11.09
C LEU A 146 2.87 -7.38 11.35
N LEU A 147 3.98 -6.67 11.18
CA LEU A 147 4.02 -5.22 11.35
C LEU A 147 3.13 -4.50 10.31
N ASN A 148 3.16 -4.94 9.05
CA ASN A 148 2.27 -4.41 8.01
C ASN A 148 0.80 -4.74 8.30
N LEU A 149 0.52 -5.94 8.79
CA LEU A 149 -0.82 -6.35 9.21
C LEU A 149 -1.32 -5.47 10.37
N LEU A 150 -0.49 -5.29 11.41
CA LEU A 150 -0.80 -4.44 12.56
C LEU A 150 -1.05 -2.99 12.14
N GLN A 151 -0.22 -2.47 11.25
CA GLN A 151 -0.38 -1.12 10.70
C GLN A 151 -1.74 -0.96 10.00
N ARG A 152 -2.16 -1.95 9.22
CA ARG A 152 -3.47 -1.92 8.56
C ARG A 152 -4.62 -2.04 9.54
N MET A 153 -4.50 -2.94 10.51
CA MET A 153 -5.49 -3.06 11.58
C MET A 153 -5.61 -1.76 12.37
N SER A 154 -4.50 -1.12 12.72
CA SER A 154 -4.51 0.18 13.41
C SER A 154 -5.27 1.25 12.62
N GLN A 155 -5.09 1.34 11.30
CA GLN A 155 -5.83 2.29 10.47
C GLN A 155 -7.34 2.00 10.45
N ILE A 156 -7.74 0.73 10.40
CA ILE A 156 -9.15 0.33 10.49
C ILE A 156 -9.70 0.69 11.88
N MET A 157 -8.92 0.47 12.93
CA MET A 157 -9.32 0.80 14.31
C MET A 157 -9.58 2.30 14.51
N VAL A 158 -8.88 3.20 13.81
CA VAL A 158 -9.17 4.65 13.87
C VAL A 158 -10.63 4.90 13.52
N THR A 159 -11.16 4.31 12.45
CA THR A 159 -12.56 4.47 12.06
C THR A 159 -13.51 3.89 13.12
N LEU A 160 -13.17 2.75 13.72
CA LEU A 160 -13.98 2.17 14.78
C LEU A 160 -14.01 3.05 16.04
N PHE A 161 -12.86 3.56 16.47
CA PHE A 161 -12.79 4.48 17.63
C PHE A 161 -13.54 5.79 17.34
N THR A 162 -13.45 6.32 16.12
CA THR A 162 -14.24 7.49 15.72
C THR A 162 -15.74 7.20 15.77
N PHE A 163 -16.16 6.00 15.35
CA PHE A 163 -17.56 5.56 15.44
C PHE A 163 -18.05 5.50 16.89
N PHE A 164 -17.22 5.00 17.81
CA PHE A 164 -17.54 5.08 19.24
C PHE A 164 -17.67 6.52 19.74
N ALA A 165 -16.78 7.41 19.30
CA ALA A 165 -16.78 8.80 19.73
C ALA A 165 -18.04 9.57 19.30
N ILE A 166 -18.65 9.19 18.19
CA ILE A 166 -19.94 9.76 17.72
C ILE A 166 -21.17 9.00 18.24
N HIS A 167 -21.02 8.20 19.29
CA HIS A 167 -22.07 7.41 19.93
C HIS A 167 -22.75 6.39 18.99
N GLY A 168 -21.97 5.79 18.08
CA GLY A 168 -22.44 4.75 17.18
C GLY A 168 -22.93 3.49 17.91
N ASP A 169 -23.85 2.75 17.27
CA ASP A 169 -24.41 1.52 17.81
C ASP A 169 -23.39 0.38 17.84
N LEU A 170 -23.02 -0.03 19.04
CA LEU A 170 -22.04 -1.10 19.29
C LEU A 170 -22.43 -2.44 18.65
N SER A 171 -23.72 -2.70 18.44
CA SER A 171 -24.18 -3.94 17.81
C SER A 171 -23.69 -4.08 16.36
N LYS A 172 -23.40 -2.96 15.70
CA LYS A 172 -22.97 -2.88 14.29
C LYS A 172 -21.45 -2.81 14.09
N ILE A 173 -20.67 -2.96 15.16
CA ILE A 173 -19.21 -2.78 15.10
C ILE A 173 -18.52 -3.75 14.14
N TRP A 174 -18.97 -5.01 14.10
CA TRP A 174 -18.40 -6.03 13.22
C TRP A 174 -18.72 -5.76 11.74
N GLU A 175 -19.92 -5.23 11.47
CA GLU A 175 -20.31 -4.82 10.14
C GLU A 175 -19.50 -3.61 9.68
N LEU A 176 -19.29 -2.63 10.56
CA LEU A 176 -18.45 -1.46 10.29
C LEU A 176 -17.00 -1.88 10.04
N PHE A 177 -16.46 -2.78 10.86
CA PHE A 177 -15.11 -3.33 10.70
C PHE A 177 -14.94 -3.98 9.32
N ALA A 178 -15.85 -4.86 8.93
CA ALA A 178 -15.81 -5.52 7.65
C ALA A 178 -16.00 -4.55 6.48
N THR A 179 -16.90 -3.58 6.62
CA THR A 179 -17.10 -2.50 5.63
C THR A 179 -15.80 -1.74 5.40
N GLN A 180 -15.09 -1.39 6.48
CA GLN A 180 -13.82 -0.67 6.38
C GLN A 180 -12.71 -1.50 5.69
N ILE A 181 -12.70 -2.82 5.87
CA ILE A 181 -11.79 -3.70 5.12
C ILE A 181 -12.10 -3.62 3.62
N TYR A 182 -13.36 -3.70 3.21
CA TYR A 182 -13.76 -3.58 1.80
C TYR A 182 -13.41 -2.20 1.22
N VAL A 183 -13.55 -1.14 2.01
CA VAL A 183 -13.11 0.21 1.61
C VAL A 183 -11.60 0.23 1.35
N VAL A 184 -10.80 -0.35 2.24
CA VAL A 184 -9.34 -0.47 2.05
C VAL A 184 -9.01 -1.25 0.77
N LEU A 185 -9.68 -2.36 0.49
CA LEU A 185 -9.47 -3.13 -0.74
C LEU A 185 -9.80 -2.31 -1.98
N GLY A 186 -10.97 -1.70 -2.01
CA GLY A 186 -11.44 -0.93 -3.17
C GLY A 186 -10.62 0.35 -3.40
N SER A 187 -10.15 1.00 -2.36
CA SER A 187 -9.32 2.20 -2.48
C SER A 187 -7.94 1.95 -3.11
N ASN A 188 -7.44 0.70 -3.03
CA ASN A 188 -6.17 0.33 -3.68
C ASN A 188 -6.26 0.16 -5.21
N CYS A 189 -7.47 0.22 -5.81
CA CYS A 189 -7.61 0.14 -7.28
C CYS A 189 -7.08 1.40 -7.99
N VAL A 190 -7.03 2.54 -7.30
CA VAL A 190 -6.68 3.82 -7.92
C VAL A 190 -5.41 4.38 -7.27
N PRO A 191 -4.38 4.71 -8.06
CA PRO A 191 -3.13 5.26 -7.57
C PRO A 191 -3.23 6.78 -7.30
N ILE A 192 -4.23 7.19 -6.52
CA ILE A 192 -4.43 8.58 -6.10
C ILE A 192 -3.99 8.74 -4.64
N PRO A 193 -3.36 9.87 -4.25
CA PRO A 193 -2.99 10.14 -2.87
C PRO A 193 -4.18 10.02 -1.94
N GLY A 194 -4.07 9.14 -0.91
CA GLY A 194 -5.15 8.88 0.03
C GLY A 194 -6.42 8.26 -0.58
N ALA A 195 -6.39 7.87 -1.87
CA ALA A 195 -7.55 7.41 -2.64
C ALA A 195 -8.77 8.36 -2.52
N ILE A 196 -8.49 9.68 -2.48
CA ILE A 196 -9.52 10.73 -2.32
C ILE A 196 -10.60 10.55 -3.39
N GLY A 197 -11.86 10.70 -3.00
CA GLY A 197 -13.04 10.46 -3.83
C GLY A 197 -13.46 9.00 -3.89
N VAL A 198 -12.56 8.07 -4.18
CA VAL A 198 -12.91 6.63 -4.27
C VAL A 198 -13.12 6.03 -2.88
N ALA A 199 -12.20 6.29 -1.94
CA ALA A 199 -12.34 5.83 -0.57
C ALA A 199 -13.57 6.45 0.09
N ASP A 200 -13.79 7.76 -0.12
CA ASP A 200 -14.92 8.51 0.42
C ASP A 200 -16.26 7.95 -0.10
N TYR A 201 -16.34 7.70 -1.41
CA TYR A 201 -17.51 7.07 -2.02
C TYR A 201 -17.78 5.66 -1.49
N LEU A 202 -16.72 4.85 -1.35
CA LEU A 202 -16.82 3.50 -0.79
C LEU A 202 -17.29 3.53 0.67
N MET A 203 -16.74 4.43 1.49
CA MET A 203 -17.14 4.61 2.89
C MET A 203 -18.61 5.00 3.00
N LEU A 204 -19.03 6.06 2.32
CA LEU A 204 -20.41 6.53 2.37
C LEU A 204 -21.41 5.50 1.83
N SER A 205 -21.03 4.77 0.76
CA SER A 205 -21.86 3.69 0.23
C SER A 205 -21.99 2.52 1.20
N GLY A 206 -20.88 2.14 1.86
CA GLY A 206 -20.87 1.03 2.82
C GLY A 206 -21.57 1.35 4.13
N TYR A 207 -21.53 2.61 4.58
CA TYR A 207 -22.16 3.04 5.84
C TYR A 207 -23.67 3.25 5.73
N LYS A 208 -24.21 3.34 4.51
CA LYS A 208 -25.62 3.62 4.26
C LYS A 208 -26.59 2.69 5.00
N GLU A 209 -26.21 1.40 5.15
CA GLU A 209 -27.01 0.40 5.84
C GLU A 209 -26.75 0.35 7.36
N LEU A 210 -25.67 1.02 7.81
CA LEU A 210 -25.20 0.92 9.20
C LEU A 210 -25.69 2.09 10.06
N MET A 211 -25.85 3.29 9.47
CA MET A 211 -26.12 4.50 10.20
C MET A 211 -26.89 5.53 9.36
N SER A 212 -27.31 6.64 9.98
CA SER A 212 -27.93 7.76 9.27
C SER A 212 -26.94 8.39 8.28
N LYS A 213 -27.46 9.06 7.25
CA LYS A 213 -26.61 9.73 6.26
C LYS A 213 -25.74 10.82 6.89
N SER A 214 -26.27 11.54 7.89
CA SER A 214 -25.52 12.57 8.63
C SER A 214 -24.35 11.96 9.40
N ASP A 215 -24.59 10.86 10.13
CA ASP A 215 -23.57 10.19 10.93
C ASP A 215 -22.48 9.57 10.04
N ALA A 216 -22.87 9.05 8.87
CA ALA A 216 -21.94 8.52 7.89
C ALA A 216 -20.97 9.60 7.38
N TYR A 217 -21.44 10.81 7.09
CA TYR A 217 -20.59 11.94 6.73
C TYR A 217 -19.69 12.38 7.89
N HIS A 218 -20.21 12.48 9.12
CA HIS A 218 -19.40 12.83 10.28
C HIS A 218 -18.29 11.79 10.51
N LEU A 219 -18.62 10.50 10.44
CA LEU A 219 -17.66 9.41 10.61
C LEU A 219 -16.58 9.44 9.51
N GLU A 220 -16.98 9.68 8.27
CA GLU A 220 -16.06 9.78 7.13
C GLU A 220 -15.08 10.93 7.33
N ILE A 221 -15.57 12.16 7.55
CA ILE A 221 -14.77 13.37 7.72
C ILE A 221 -13.82 13.23 8.92
N LEU A 222 -14.31 12.76 10.07
CA LEU A 222 -13.50 12.63 11.28
C LEU A 222 -12.44 11.53 11.14
N SER A 223 -12.81 10.34 10.65
CA SER A 223 -11.86 9.25 10.49
C SER A 223 -10.77 9.56 9.45
N ARG A 224 -11.13 10.22 8.36
CA ARG A 224 -10.21 10.71 7.34
C ARG A 224 -9.38 11.89 7.84
N GLY A 225 -10.01 12.79 8.62
CA GLY A 225 -9.34 13.88 9.31
C GLY A 225 -8.18 13.37 10.14
N LEU A 226 -8.43 12.40 11.00
CA LEU A 226 -7.43 11.81 11.89
C LEU A 226 -6.38 10.98 11.14
N SER A 227 -6.79 10.17 10.16
CA SER A 227 -5.89 9.23 9.48
C SER A 227 -5.08 9.84 8.35
N PHE A 228 -5.60 10.87 7.67
CA PHE A 228 -4.99 11.44 6.47
C PHE A 228 -4.63 12.93 6.64
N TYR A 229 -5.59 13.79 7.01
CA TYR A 229 -5.38 15.25 7.02
C TYR A 229 -4.47 15.70 8.15
N LEU A 230 -4.54 15.08 9.33
CA LEU A 230 -3.68 15.42 10.46
C LEU A 230 -2.20 15.12 10.15
N SER A 231 -1.94 14.02 9.45
CA SER A 231 -0.60 13.67 8.95
C SER A 231 -0.09 14.69 7.93
N LEU A 232 -0.98 15.28 7.13
CA LEU A 232 -0.63 16.25 6.10
C LEU A 232 -0.26 17.61 6.74
N ILE A 233 -0.99 18.02 7.77
CA ILE A 233 -0.76 19.28 8.50
C ILE A 233 0.60 19.23 9.21
N HIS A 234 0.92 18.14 9.91
CA HIS A 234 2.21 17.99 10.60
C HIS A 234 3.44 17.98 9.68
N ILE A 235 3.28 17.61 8.40
CA ILE A 235 4.36 17.65 7.42
C ILE A 235 4.59 19.08 6.90
N SER A 236 3.59 19.94 6.95
CA SER A 236 3.65 21.31 6.44
C SER A 236 4.08 22.35 7.48
N GLU A 237 4.18 21.99 8.76
CA GLU A 237 4.73 22.88 9.78
C GLU A 237 6.25 22.86 9.71
N PRO A 238 6.91 23.98 9.35
CA PRO A 238 8.37 24.08 9.43
C PRO A 238 8.77 24.12 10.92
N THR A 239 9.49 23.10 11.37
CA THR A 239 10.24 23.13 12.64
C THR A 239 11.46 24.00 12.52
#